data_9486eba7c6da824ca4cad9feee783218
#
_entry.id   9486eba7c6da824ca4cad9feee783218
#
_cell.length_a   1.000
_cell.length_b   1.000
_cell.length_c   1.000
_cell.angle_alpha   90.00
_cell.angle_beta   90.00
_cell.angle_gamma   90.00
#
_symmetry.space_group_name_H-M   'P 1'
#
loop_
_entity.id
_entity.type
_entity.pdbx_description
1 polymer ?
#
loop_
_entity_poly.entity_id
_entity_poly.type
_entity_poly.pdbx_seq_one_letter_code
_entity_poly.pdbx_strand_id
1 'polypeptide(L)'
;MADITCTETATLLSEVSPLGCRSPWEREMAKLALLNRIADGSGTAAANAASFGTARSVTASTSVVSSDFAIIADSTAGAITVSLPPAATSNGRVFFVKRVNAGANNVTVDPFGSETIDGAATHVLALQWARIEIVSNGTAWFIIAHQ
;
A
#
# COMPACT_ATOMS: atom_id res chain seq x y z
N MET A 1 24.38 -20.32 -26.96
CA MET A 1 24.37 -19.75 -25.61
C MET A 1 25.39 -18.64 -25.60
N ALA A 2 24.96 -17.39 -25.45
CA ALA A 2 25.90 -16.27 -25.35
C ALA A 2 26.63 -16.37 -24.01
N ASP A 3 27.98 -16.40 -24.07
CA ASP A 3 28.83 -16.42 -22.89
C ASP A 3 28.72 -15.04 -22.21
N ILE A 4 28.12 -15.00 -21.00
CA ILE A 4 28.02 -13.76 -20.25
C ILE A 4 29.42 -13.36 -19.83
N THR A 5 29.92 -12.24 -20.37
CA THR A 5 31.26 -11.77 -20.07
C THR A 5 31.41 -11.36 -18.62
N CYS A 6 32.62 -11.46 -18.09
CA CYS A 6 32.93 -11.11 -16.70
C CYS A 6 32.57 -9.67 -16.34
N THR A 7 32.52 -8.77 -17.33
CA THR A 7 32.19 -7.36 -17.19
C THR A 7 30.69 -7.14 -16.91
N GLU A 8 29.80 -7.91 -17.56
CA GLU A 8 28.35 -7.80 -17.34
C GLU A 8 27.93 -8.32 -15.95
N THR A 9 28.60 -9.39 -15.50
CA THR A 9 28.36 -9.94 -14.16
C THR A 9 28.86 -9.01 -13.05
N ALA A 10 29.97 -8.28 -13.29
CA ALA A 10 30.52 -7.33 -12.34
C ALA A 10 29.61 -6.10 -12.13
N THR A 11 28.92 -5.64 -13.16
CA THR A 11 27.99 -4.50 -13.06
C THR A 11 26.75 -4.84 -12.23
N LEU A 12 26.26 -6.08 -12.32
CA LEU A 12 25.11 -6.56 -11.54
C LEU A 12 25.49 -6.99 -10.10
N LEU A 13 26.76 -7.28 -9.84
CA LEU A 13 27.29 -7.79 -8.58
C LEU A 13 28.18 -6.79 -7.83
N SER A 14 28.27 -5.52 -8.28
CA SER A 14 29.17 -4.52 -7.70
C SER A 14 28.95 -4.25 -6.22
N GLU A 15 27.80 -4.63 -5.69
CA GLU A 15 27.48 -4.52 -4.25
C GLU A 15 27.82 -5.77 -3.42
N VAL A 16 28.22 -6.89 -4.05
CA VAL A 16 28.29 -8.18 -3.32
C VAL A 16 29.70 -8.68 -3.07
N SER A 17 30.71 -8.25 -3.77
CA SER A 17 32.11 -8.49 -3.41
C SER A 17 33.08 -8.20 -4.57
N PRO A 18 34.34 -7.78 -4.28
CA PRO A 18 35.40 -7.64 -5.26
C PRO A 18 36.01 -8.98 -5.68
N LEU A 19 35.27 -10.08 -5.60
CA LEU A 19 35.72 -11.38 -6.05
C LEU A 19 35.66 -11.42 -7.58
N GLY A 20 36.77 -11.15 -8.23
CA GLY A 20 36.92 -11.35 -9.68
C GLY A 20 36.43 -12.74 -10.08
N CYS A 21 35.80 -12.84 -11.24
CA CYS A 21 35.23 -14.07 -11.79
C CYS A 21 36.34 -15.14 -11.96
N ARG A 22 36.54 -15.96 -10.96
CA ARG A 22 37.64 -16.94 -10.94
C ARG A 22 37.30 -18.26 -11.62
N SER A 23 36.02 -18.68 -11.60
CA SER A 23 35.64 -19.95 -12.21
C SER A 23 34.16 -19.97 -12.64
N PRO A 24 33.76 -20.86 -13.56
CA PRO A 24 32.35 -20.99 -13.99
C PRO A 24 31.39 -21.34 -12.84
N TRP A 25 31.80 -22.16 -11.87
CA TRP A 25 30.96 -22.54 -10.74
C TRP A 25 30.77 -21.40 -9.74
N GLU A 26 31.74 -20.52 -9.53
CA GLU A 26 31.61 -19.32 -8.68
C GLU A 26 30.62 -18.35 -9.28
N ARG A 27 30.54 -18.24 -10.61
CA ARG A 27 29.53 -17.44 -11.30
C ARG A 27 28.12 -17.98 -11.08
N GLU A 28 27.94 -19.30 -11.14
CA GLU A 28 26.64 -19.94 -10.88
C GLU A 28 26.22 -19.80 -9.40
N MET A 29 27.14 -19.92 -8.47
CA MET A 29 26.87 -19.71 -7.05
C MET A 29 26.50 -18.25 -6.76
N ALA A 30 27.13 -17.28 -7.43
CA ALA A 30 26.75 -15.88 -7.29
C ALA A 30 25.34 -15.59 -7.84
N LYS A 31 24.97 -16.20 -8.96
CA LYS A 31 23.59 -16.11 -9.50
C LYS A 31 22.56 -16.73 -8.55
N LEU A 32 22.86 -17.91 -7.99
CA LEU A 32 22.00 -18.57 -7.01
C LEU A 32 21.85 -17.74 -5.73
N ALA A 33 22.95 -17.13 -5.25
CA ALA A 33 22.91 -16.24 -4.08
C ALA A 33 22.06 -14.99 -4.35
N LEU A 34 22.14 -14.40 -5.55
CA LEU A 34 21.31 -13.25 -5.94
C LEU A 34 19.82 -13.64 -6.02
N LEU A 35 19.51 -14.79 -6.66
CA LEU A 35 18.16 -15.33 -6.73
C LEU A 35 17.59 -15.64 -5.35
N ASN A 36 18.40 -16.18 -4.45
CA ASN A 36 17.97 -16.47 -3.08
C ASN A 36 17.69 -15.19 -2.29
N ARG A 37 18.51 -14.14 -2.47
CA ARG A 37 18.29 -12.81 -1.87
C ARG A 37 17.01 -12.14 -2.37
N ILE A 38 16.61 -12.41 -3.60
CA ILE A 38 15.32 -11.95 -4.14
C ILE A 38 14.18 -12.77 -3.53
N ALA A 39 14.38 -14.08 -3.38
CA ALA A 39 13.37 -14.99 -2.84
C ALA A 39 13.15 -14.83 -1.32
N ASP A 40 14.20 -14.55 -0.55
CA ASP A 40 14.12 -14.38 0.93
C ASP A 40 13.89 -12.93 1.37
N GLY A 41 13.77 -11.99 0.40
CA GLY A 41 13.53 -10.57 0.70
C GLY A 41 14.73 -9.83 1.29
N SER A 42 15.92 -10.43 1.35
CA SER A 42 17.14 -9.77 1.85
C SER A 42 17.83 -8.86 0.82
N GLY A 43 17.38 -8.90 -0.43
CA GLY A 43 17.78 -7.93 -1.47
C GLY A 43 17.04 -6.62 -1.27
N THR A 44 17.77 -5.54 -1.11
CA THR A 44 17.33 -4.15 -0.88
C THR A 44 15.84 -3.98 -0.54
N ALA A 45 15.54 -3.54 0.64
CA ALA A 45 14.23 -3.46 1.30
C ALA A 45 13.09 -2.78 0.48
N ALA A 46 13.34 -2.39 -0.76
CA ALA A 46 12.35 -1.75 -1.62
C ALA A 46 11.44 -2.74 -2.37
N ALA A 47 11.80 -4.03 -2.47
CA ALA A 47 11.09 -4.93 -3.37
C ALA A 47 10.09 -5.88 -2.72
N ASN A 48 10.16 -6.12 -1.41
CA ASN A 48 9.31 -7.13 -0.74
C ASN A 48 8.77 -6.74 0.63
N ALA A 49 8.84 -5.49 1.03
CA ALA A 49 7.84 -5.06 1.97
C ALA A 49 6.54 -5.04 1.17
N ALA A 50 5.68 -6.04 1.37
CA ALA A 50 4.25 -5.82 1.26
C ALA A 50 3.95 -4.72 2.28
N SER A 51 4.35 -3.49 1.96
CA SER A 51 4.04 -2.33 2.74
C SER A 51 2.55 -2.15 2.54
N PHE A 52 1.78 -2.55 3.53
CA PHE A 52 0.35 -2.25 3.57
C PHE A 52 0.10 -0.73 3.51
N GLY A 53 1.15 0.07 3.36
CA GLY A 53 1.09 1.52 3.40
C GLY A 53 1.19 2.05 4.84
N THR A 54 0.91 3.34 5.01
CA THR A 54 1.01 4.03 6.30
C THR A 54 -0.36 4.21 6.96
N ALA A 55 -0.39 4.21 8.29
CA ALA A 55 -1.52 4.72 9.06
C ALA A 55 -1.32 6.22 9.28
N ARG A 56 -2.28 7.04 8.83
CA ARG A 56 -2.21 8.50 8.91
C ARG A 56 -3.32 9.05 9.80
N SER A 57 -2.96 9.81 10.83
CA SER A 57 -3.92 10.53 11.68
C SER A 57 -4.29 11.87 11.04
N VAL A 58 -5.59 12.19 11.05
CA VAL A 58 -6.13 13.42 10.45
C VAL A 58 -7.15 14.08 11.38
N THR A 59 -7.16 15.41 11.39
CA THR A 59 -8.10 16.24 12.15
C THR A 59 -8.94 17.16 11.25
N ALA A 60 -8.80 17.03 9.93
CA ALA A 60 -9.52 17.77 8.91
C ALA A 60 -9.81 16.87 7.71
N SER A 61 -10.71 17.31 6.83
CA SER A 61 -11.03 16.62 5.58
C SER A 61 -9.79 16.38 4.73
N THR A 62 -9.70 15.21 4.14
CA THR A 62 -8.49 14.75 3.43
C THR A 62 -8.84 13.78 2.31
N SER A 63 -7.96 13.70 1.31
CA SER A 63 -8.00 12.64 0.32
C SER A 63 -7.05 11.50 0.70
N VAL A 64 -7.48 10.27 0.46
CA VAL A 64 -6.64 9.08 0.58
C VAL A 64 -5.61 9.08 -0.55
N VAL A 65 -4.34 8.85 -0.20
CA VAL A 65 -3.24 8.80 -1.15
C VAL A 65 -2.69 7.38 -1.30
N SER A 66 -1.86 7.16 -2.31
CA SER A 66 -1.35 5.82 -2.65
C SER A 66 -0.52 5.16 -1.55
N SER A 67 0.07 5.94 -0.65
CA SER A 67 0.83 5.43 0.51
C SER A 67 -0.03 5.14 1.73
N ASP A 68 -1.30 5.57 1.75
CA ASP A 68 -2.18 5.30 2.89
C ASP A 68 -2.65 3.84 2.89
N PHE A 69 -2.73 3.27 4.09
CA PHE A 69 -3.40 2.02 4.38
C PHE A 69 -4.57 2.25 5.34
N ALA A 70 -4.38 3.11 6.34
CA ALA A 70 -5.39 3.43 7.31
C ALA A 70 -5.46 4.94 7.57
N ILE A 71 -6.66 5.49 7.61
CA ILE A 71 -6.95 6.86 8.05
C ILE A 71 -7.56 6.81 9.44
N ILE A 72 -6.89 7.43 10.40
CA ILE A 72 -7.35 7.58 11.78
C ILE A 72 -7.90 9.00 11.93
N ALA A 73 -9.22 9.13 11.88
CA ALA A 73 -9.90 10.43 11.81
C ALA A 73 -10.41 10.88 13.20
N ASP A 74 -9.93 12.03 13.65
CA ASP A 74 -10.41 12.73 14.84
C ASP A 74 -11.24 13.95 14.41
N SER A 75 -12.55 13.81 14.41
CA SER A 75 -13.51 14.85 14.04
C SER A 75 -13.94 15.74 15.23
N THR A 76 -13.12 15.87 16.29
CA THR A 76 -13.42 16.69 17.46
C THR A 76 -13.66 18.16 17.07
N ALA A 77 -12.80 18.73 16.20
CA ALA A 77 -12.90 20.11 15.78
C ALA A 77 -14.02 20.41 14.76
N GLY A 78 -14.51 19.40 14.05
CA GLY A 78 -15.52 19.53 13.00
C GLY A 78 -15.74 18.22 12.26
N ALA A 79 -16.79 18.14 11.45
CA ALA A 79 -17.04 16.99 10.59
C ALA A 79 -15.91 16.84 9.55
N ILE A 80 -15.51 15.61 9.29
CA ILE A 80 -14.42 15.26 8.37
C ILE A 80 -14.99 14.48 7.20
N THR A 81 -14.56 14.84 5.99
CA THR A 81 -14.73 14.01 4.79
C THR A 81 -13.40 13.36 4.41
N VAL A 82 -13.42 12.05 4.27
CA VAL A 82 -12.31 11.23 3.73
C VAL A 82 -12.67 10.86 2.30
N SER A 83 -12.05 11.53 1.33
CA SER A 83 -12.31 11.29 -0.09
C SER A 83 -11.43 10.15 -0.61
N LEU A 84 -12.07 9.17 -1.23
CA LEU A 84 -11.39 8.03 -1.84
C LEU A 84 -10.80 8.39 -3.21
N PRO A 85 -9.73 7.75 -3.64
CA PRO A 85 -9.24 7.87 -5.01
C PRO A 85 -10.21 7.18 -5.99
N PRO A 86 -10.07 7.43 -7.31
CA PRO A 86 -10.88 6.72 -8.30
C PRO A 86 -10.75 5.20 -8.18
N ALA A 87 -11.87 4.49 -8.17
CA ALA A 87 -11.90 3.03 -8.09
C ALA A 87 -11.10 2.38 -9.22
N ALA A 88 -11.15 2.96 -10.43
CA ALA A 88 -10.43 2.46 -11.61
C ALA A 88 -8.90 2.40 -11.41
N THR A 89 -8.32 3.33 -10.64
CA THR A 89 -6.88 3.36 -10.34
C THR A 89 -6.53 2.62 -9.03
N SER A 90 -7.53 2.07 -8.35
CA SER A 90 -7.42 1.45 -7.03
C SER A 90 -7.88 0.00 -7.00
N ASN A 91 -8.02 -0.66 -8.15
CA ASN A 91 -8.52 -2.03 -8.23
C ASN A 91 -7.72 -2.99 -7.33
N GLY A 92 -8.44 -3.72 -6.47
CA GLY A 92 -7.87 -4.64 -5.49
C GLY A 92 -7.25 -3.98 -4.25
N ARG A 93 -7.23 -2.64 -4.17
CA ARG A 93 -6.72 -1.93 -2.98
C ARG A 93 -7.74 -1.94 -1.85
N VAL A 94 -7.22 -2.14 -0.65
CA VAL A 94 -7.98 -2.07 0.61
C VAL A 94 -7.55 -0.84 1.39
N PHE A 95 -8.53 -0.09 1.93
CA PHE A 95 -8.31 1.02 2.84
C PHE A 95 -9.13 0.83 4.12
N PHE A 96 -8.58 1.32 5.21
CA PHE A 96 -9.23 1.38 6.52
C PHE A 96 -9.53 2.83 6.87
N VAL A 97 -10.74 3.11 7.32
CA VAL A 97 -11.09 4.41 7.89
C VAL A 97 -11.66 4.18 9.27
N LYS A 98 -11.10 4.85 10.28
CA LYS A 98 -11.51 4.75 11.68
C LYS A 98 -11.75 6.12 12.26
N ARG A 99 -12.93 6.32 12.87
CA ARG A 99 -13.21 7.46 13.71
C ARG A 99 -12.76 7.18 15.15
N VAL A 100 -12.10 8.15 15.81
CA VAL A 100 -11.56 7.95 17.16
C VAL A 100 -12.24 8.77 18.25
N ASN A 101 -12.90 9.88 17.92
CA ASN A 101 -13.54 10.77 18.89
C ASN A 101 -14.99 10.41 19.20
N ALA A 102 -15.47 10.83 20.39
CA ALA A 102 -16.83 10.61 20.87
C ALA A 102 -17.83 11.74 20.56
N GLY A 103 -17.38 12.83 19.96
CA GLY A 103 -18.23 14.04 19.71
C GLY A 103 -19.35 13.81 18.70
N ALA A 104 -20.14 14.85 18.45
CA ALA A 104 -21.28 14.81 17.52
C ALA A 104 -20.87 14.88 16.04
N ASN A 105 -19.64 15.29 15.75
CA ASN A 105 -19.16 15.45 14.38
C ASN A 105 -18.84 14.09 13.74
N ASN A 106 -19.41 13.83 12.59
CA ASN A 106 -19.22 12.57 11.88
C ASN A 106 -17.95 12.56 11.03
N VAL A 107 -17.49 11.37 10.69
CA VAL A 107 -16.54 11.13 9.60
C VAL A 107 -17.32 10.51 8.44
N THR A 108 -17.29 11.17 7.28
CA THR A 108 -17.93 10.71 6.05
C THR A 108 -16.87 10.19 5.11
N VAL A 109 -17.03 8.97 4.60
CA VAL A 109 -16.20 8.41 3.53
C VAL A 109 -16.93 8.66 2.22
N ASP A 110 -16.25 9.33 1.29
CA ASP A 110 -16.80 9.84 0.05
C ASP A 110 -16.01 9.26 -1.14
N PRO A 111 -16.64 8.45 -2.01
CA PRO A 111 -15.98 7.92 -3.19
C PRO A 111 -15.78 9.00 -4.26
N PHE A 112 -14.95 8.71 -5.24
CA PHE A 112 -14.64 9.68 -6.29
C PHE A 112 -15.82 9.92 -7.24
N GLY A 113 -16.18 11.18 -7.45
CA GLY A 113 -17.18 11.58 -8.45
C GLY A 113 -18.57 10.99 -8.20
N SER A 114 -19.05 10.13 -9.09
CA SER A 114 -20.34 9.44 -8.98
C SER A 114 -20.21 7.97 -8.61
N GLU A 115 -19.03 7.52 -8.18
CA GLU A 115 -18.81 6.16 -7.69
C GLU A 115 -19.61 5.91 -6.42
N THR A 116 -19.73 4.67 -5.99
CA THR A 116 -20.53 4.28 -4.82
C THR A 116 -19.75 3.39 -3.87
N ILE A 117 -20.16 3.39 -2.61
CA ILE A 117 -19.77 2.44 -1.57
C ILE A 117 -20.98 1.56 -1.28
N ASP A 118 -20.96 0.27 -1.64
CA ASP A 118 -22.09 -0.67 -1.56
C ASP A 118 -23.38 -0.10 -2.18
N GLY A 119 -23.26 0.65 -3.28
CA GLY A 119 -24.37 1.31 -3.96
C GLY A 119 -24.82 2.63 -3.33
N ALA A 120 -24.30 3.05 -2.18
CA ALA A 120 -24.56 4.35 -1.56
C ALA A 120 -23.55 5.41 -2.03
N ALA A 121 -23.98 6.67 -2.10
CA ALA A 121 -23.11 7.77 -2.50
C ALA A 121 -21.99 8.05 -1.48
N THR A 122 -22.22 7.80 -0.19
CA THR A 122 -21.24 7.99 0.88
C THR A 122 -21.47 6.98 2.00
N HIS A 123 -20.47 6.79 2.88
CA HIS A 123 -20.62 6.04 4.11
C HIS A 123 -20.25 6.90 5.33
N VAL A 124 -21.08 6.88 6.38
CA VAL A 124 -20.92 7.73 7.57
C VAL A 124 -20.52 6.91 8.78
N LEU A 125 -19.40 7.27 9.40
CA LEU A 125 -18.98 6.77 10.71
C LEU A 125 -19.49 7.71 11.81
N ALA A 126 -20.61 7.37 12.42
CA ALA A 126 -21.33 8.23 13.38
C ALA A 126 -20.96 7.99 14.84
N LEU A 127 -20.36 6.84 15.17
CA LEU A 127 -20.05 6.46 16.54
C LEU A 127 -18.55 6.52 16.81
N GLN A 128 -18.16 6.75 18.06
CA GLN A 128 -16.79 6.59 18.48
C GLN A 128 -16.30 5.16 18.19
N TRP A 129 -15.08 5.03 17.68
CA TRP A 129 -14.43 3.79 17.28
C TRP A 129 -15.06 3.09 16.08
N ALA A 130 -16.12 3.66 15.48
CA ALA A 130 -16.63 3.14 14.22
C ALA A 130 -15.53 3.08 13.17
N ARG A 131 -15.55 2.00 12.38
CA ARG A 131 -14.58 1.76 11.33
C ARG A 131 -15.21 1.05 10.15
N ILE A 132 -14.59 1.24 8.99
CA ILE A 132 -14.83 0.41 7.80
C ILE A 132 -13.53 -0.06 7.19
N GLU A 133 -13.60 -1.24 6.61
CA GLU A 133 -12.64 -1.79 5.67
C GLU A 133 -13.30 -1.81 4.29
N ILE A 134 -12.69 -1.17 3.31
CA ILE A 134 -13.25 -1.06 1.96
C ILE A 134 -12.25 -1.51 0.91
N VAL A 135 -12.77 -2.14 -0.14
CA VAL A 135 -11.98 -2.60 -1.29
C VAL A 135 -12.57 -2.06 -2.58
N SER A 136 -11.71 -1.70 -3.54
CA SER A 136 -12.11 -1.35 -4.89
C SER A 136 -12.12 -2.59 -5.81
N ASN A 137 -13.16 -2.70 -6.66
CA ASN A 137 -13.19 -3.67 -7.76
C ASN A 137 -12.83 -3.06 -9.13
N GLY A 138 -12.36 -1.80 -9.13
CA GLY A 138 -12.04 -1.05 -10.35
C GLY A 138 -13.19 -0.21 -10.89
N THR A 139 -14.41 -0.31 -10.35
CA THR A 139 -15.60 0.48 -10.76
C THR A 139 -16.34 1.11 -9.59
N ALA A 140 -16.30 0.48 -8.43
CA ALA A 140 -16.97 0.92 -7.21
C ALA A 140 -16.19 0.43 -5.98
N TRP A 141 -16.62 0.86 -4.81
CA TRP A 141 -16.07 0.48 -3.52
C TRP A 141 -17.03 -0.43 -2.77
N PHE A 142 -16.50 -1.38 -2.05
CA PHE A 142 -17.26 -2.38 -1.30
C PHE A 142 -16.75 -2.45 0.14
N ILE A 143 -17.66 -2.47 1.10
CA ILE A 143 -17.34 -2.69 2.51
C ILE A 143 -17.15 -4.18 2.72
N ILE A 144 -15.97 -4.58 3.18
CA ILE A 144 -15.64 -5.97 3.49
C ILE A 144 -15.63 -6.25 4.99
N ALA A 145 -15.52 -5.21 5.82
CA ALA A 145 -15.74 -5.27 7.26
C ALA A 145 -16.14 -3.89 7.81
N HIS A 146 -16.95 -3.86 8.84
CA HIS A 146 -17.34 -2.65 9.57
C HIS A 146 -17.60 -2.93 11.05
N GLN A 147 -17.58 -1.87 11.87
CA GLN A 147 -17.94 -1.89 13.29
C GLN A 147 -18.58 -0.56 13.67
#